data_689882f7cba15c22179874917047d876
#
_entry.id   689882f7cba15c22179874917047d876
#
_cell.length_a   1.000
_cell.length_b   1.000
_cell.length_c   1.000
_cell.angle_alpha   90.00
_cell.angle_beta   90.00
_cell.angle_gamma   90.00
#
_symmetry.space_group_name_H-M   'P 1'
#
loop_
_entity.id
_entity.type
_entity.pdbx_description
1 polymer ?
#
loop_
_entity_poly.entity_id
_entity_poly.type
_entity_poly.pdbx_seq_one_letter_code
_entity_poly.pdbx_strand_id
1 'polypeptide(L)'
;MPSRRPESHRHRAAPVLRPPAPVPPWLWRPLGRVMGIDRLEQLYAQLPPGLGAREFAEASLAKLGVRYTVHETEWQRLPTAGPLLVAANHPYGGIDGLAAIAALMRHRSDLKVIATASLAGLAPLGSVMIPVDNFGHGGTRGANVIALRHALRHVKAGGALLVFPAGAVSHLDLAHRCVADPPWNRSASALLAAAGAPVAPLYVHGSNGAGFQLAGLLHPALRTALLPREVTNKRGTCLDLRLGEPVPPERLAALGDPQRIERLLRVRLYSLAAPRAAPRAAPQAPSAASASATTNAARSRPTAAQRPVGAAVPREALERELGALGEGGRLATLGPLEVYCAPGRAVPHLLDEIGRLREETFRAVGEGTGHARDLDHHDRWYDHIVAWDSRRGCVVGAYRAARIEQLRRTHGRNALYLSTLFEFREPFFPLLGPAIELGRSFVRAEYQRSFTSLLALWRGIGEYVAQQPRFARLIGPVSVSADYDEAARALLVRYLRWHHFDPLLAAWVKPRTPFREARSLAVLGREASGVREVDDLSDVIAAGDDPQRRGAPVLLRQYLKLGGRVLGFNIDPAFGHSLDCLTVVDLTRTPDAVLSRYMREETLARFRAAHRRG
;
A
#
# COMPACT_ATOMS: atom_id res chain seq x y z
N MET A 1 12.75 3.23 -82.68
CA MET A 1 11.72 3.02 -81.68
C MET A 1 12.37 2.90 -80.30
N PRO A 2 12.22 3.86 -79.35
CA PRO A 2 12.82 3.79 -78.03
C PRO A 2 11.84 3.13 -77.06
N SER A 3 12.35 2.17 -76.31
CA SER A 3 11.67 1.38 -75.27
C SER A 3 11.21 2.26 -74.11
N ARG A 4 9.92 2.26 -73.83
CA ARG A 4 9.33 2.87 -72.64
C ARG A 4 9.69 2.01 -71.41
N ARG A 5 10.39 2.62 -70.44
CA ARG A 5 10.54 2.06 -69.10
C ARG A 5 9.20 2.14 -68.37
N PRO A 6 8.78 1.13 -67.59
CA PRO A 6 7.56 1.22 -66.80
C PRO A 6 7.76 2.20 -65.63
N GLU A 7 6.90 3.21 -65.53
CA GLU A 7 6.77 4.11 -64.40
C GLU A 7 6.30 3.29 -63.18
N SER A 8 7.13 3.21 -62.18
CA SER A 8 6.77 2.66 -60.88
C SER A 8 5.76 3.59 -60.20
N HIS A 9 4.47 3.27 -60.30
CA HIS A 9 3.45 3.87 -59.43
C HIS A 9 3.75 3.49 -57.98
N ARG A 10 4.46 4.35 -57.29
CA ARG A 10 4.48 4.35 -55.83
C ARG A 10 3.08 4.68 -55.35
N HIS A 11 2.28 3.67 -54.99
CA HIS A 11 1.07 3.86 -54.20
C HIS A 11 1.47 4.61 -52.93
N ARG A 12 1.22 5.90 -52.88
CA ARG A 12 1.24 6.66 -51.62
C ARG A 12 0.10 6.07 -50.78
N ALA A 13 0.45 5.25 -49.81
CA ALA A 13 -0.46 4.83 -48.75
C ALA A 13 -1.13 6.06 -48.13
N ALA A 14 -2.44 6.02 -47.92
CA ALA A 14 -3.15 7.11 -47.25
C ALA A 14 -2.51 7.34 -45.86
N PRO A 15 -2.39 8.60 -45.42
CA PRO A 15 -1.76 8.90 -44.14
C PRO A 15 -2.48 8.14 -43.00
N VAL A 16 -1.71 7.36 -42.24
CA VAL A 16 -2.22 6.51 -41.13
C VAL A 16 -2.78 7.37 -40.02
N LEU A 17 -2.20 8.56 -39.84
CA LEU A 17 -2.62 9.54 -38.83
C LEU A 17 -3.18 10.79 -39.54
N ARG A 18 -4.50 10.97 -39.46
CA ARG A 18 -5.15 12.17 -40.03
C ARG A 18 -4.98 13.36 -39.07
N PRO A 19 -4.72 14.58 -39.61
CA PRO A 19 -4.69 15.78 -38.78
C PRO A 19 -6.06 16.00 -38.11
N PRO A 20 -6.11 16.51 -36.87
CA PRO A 20 -7.35 17.04 -36.32
C PRO A 20 -7.81 18.20 -37.25
N ALA A 21 -9.01 18.13 -37.81
CA ALA A 21 -9.54 19.16 -38.68
C ALA A 21 -9.66 20.50 -37.91
N PRO A 22 -9.45 21.67 -38.55
CA PRO A 22 -8.95 21.94 -39.90
C PRO A 22 -7.56 22.62 -39.90
N VAL A 23 -6.48 21.83 -39.98
CA VAL A 23 -5.12 22.40 -40.18
C VAL A 23 -4.80 22.44 -41.65
N PRO A 24 -4.46 23.63 -42.25
CA PRO A 24 -4.08 23.73 -43.65
C PRO A 24 -2.88 22.84 -43.99
N PRO A 25 -2.85 22.18 -45.19
CA PRO A 25 -1.78 21.24 -45.57
C PRO A 25 -0.36 21.83 -45.51
N TRP A 26 -0.21 23.12 -45.77
CA TRP A 26 1.10 23.78 -45.72
C TRP A 26 1.63 23.95 -44.28
N LEU A 27 0.77 24.06 -43.32
CA LEU A 27 1.12 24.15 -41.89
C LEU A 27 1.29 22.74 -41.28
N TRP A 28 0.53 21.74 -41.79
CA TRP A 28 0.58 20.38 -41.28
C TRP A 28 1.93 19.69 -41.52
N ARG A 29 2.56 19.90 -42.70
CA ARG A 29 3.83 19.26 -43.03
C ARG A 29 4.98 19.62 -42.07
N PRO A 30 5.29 20.90 -41.80
CA PRO A 30 6.34 21.25 -40.83
C PRO A 30 5.94 20.79 -39.41
N LEU A 31 4.68 20.89 -39.04
CA LEU A 31 4.17 20.47 -37.74
C LEU A 31 4.30 18.94 -37.56
N GLY A 32 3.96 18.17 -38.56
CA GLY A 32 4.08 16.70 -38.57
C GLY A 32 5.53 16.22 -38.38
N ARG A 33 6.52 16.95 -38.95
CA ARG A 33 7.95 16.67 -38.71
C ARG A 33 8.36 16.92 -37.26
N VAL A 34 7.96 18.05 -36.69
CA VAL A 34 8.24 18.40 -35.30
C VAL A 34 7.57 17.41 -34.35
N MET A 35 6.36 17.00 -34.67
CA MET A 35 5.58 16.01 -33.92
C MET A 35 6.05 14.56 -34.12
N GLY A 36 6.93 14.29 -35.09
CA GLY A 36 7.44 12.94 -35.37
C GLY A 36 6.50 12.03 -36.14
N ILE A 37 5.42 12.55 -36.75
CA ILE A 37 4.42 11.80 -37.51
C ILE A 37 5.04 11.16 -38.75
N ASP A 38 5.83 11.94 -39.52
CA ASP A 38 6.51 11.45 -40.74
C ASP A 38 7.38 10.21 -40.44
N ARG A 39 8.04 10.21 -39.27
CA ARG A 39 8.89 9.10 -38.84
C ARG A 39 8.08 7.86 -38.47
N LEU A 40 6.93 8.03 -37.83
CA LEU A 40 6.03 6.92 -37.54
C LEU A 40 5.44 6.31 -38.85
N GLU A 41 5.06 7.15 -39.83
CA GLU A 41 4.58 6.69 -41.11
C GLU A 41 5.64 5.92 -41.88
N GLN A 42 6.89 6.40 -41.87
CA GLN A 42 8.03 5.70 -42.47
C GLN A 42 8.28 4.33 -41.80
N LEU A 43 8.21 4.26 -40.46
CA LEU A 43 8.34 3.00 -39.74
C LEU A 43 7.21 2.03 -40.07
N TYR A 44 5.97 2.52 -40.12
CA TYR A 44 4.80 1.73 -40.51
C TYR A 44 4.93 1.18 -41.93
N ALA A 45 5.37 1.99 -42.90
CA ALA A 45 5.56 1.58 -44.29
C ALA A 45 6.66 0.51 -44.47
N GLN A 46 7.56 0.33 -43.51
CA GLN A 46 8.60 -0.69 -43.52
C GLN A 46 8.15 -2.04 -42.92
N LEU A 47 6.95 -2.11 -42.34
CA LEU A 47 6.43 -3.35 -41.80
C LEU A 47 5.89 -4.26 -42.92
N PRO A 48 6.05 -5.58 -42.83
CA PRO A 48 5.46 -6.52 -43.78
C PRO A 48 3.94 -6.36 -43.86
N PRO A 49 3.34 -6.46 -45.02
CA PRO A 49 1.89 -6.47 -45.15
C PRO A 49 1.31 -7.79 -44.64
N GLY A 50 0.02 -7.78 -44.22
CA GLY A 50 -0.73 -8.99 -43.86
C GLY A 50 -0.41 -9.55 -42.47
N LEU A 51 0.31 -8.80 -41.61
CA LEU A 51 0.56 -9.21 -40.23
C LEU A 51 -0.74 -9.25 -39.42
N GLY A 52 -0.88 -10.27 -38.56
CA GLY A 52 -1.86 -10.27 -37.48
C GLY A 52 -1.55 -9.28 -36.39
N ALA A 53 -2.48 -9.06 -35.46
CA ALA A 53 -2.32 -8.03 -34.42
C ALA A 53 -1.09 -8.23 -33.53
N ARG A 54 -0.81 -9.46 -33.13
CA ARG A 54 0.38 -9.80 -32.32
C ARG A 54 1.66 -9.58 -33.11
N GLU A 55 1.78 -10.14 -34.29
CA GLU A 55 2.95 -10.03 -35.16
C GLU A 55 3.24 -8.55 -35.50
N PHE A 56 2.19 -7.77 -35.75
CA PHE A 56 2.30 -6.33 -36.00
C PHE A 56 2.86 -5.60 -34.77
N ALA A 57 2.35 -5.91 -33.57
CA ALA A 57 2.84 -5.30 -32.34
C ALA A 57 4.32 -5.65 -32.08
N GLU A 58 4.71 -6.91 -32.24
CA GLU A 58 6.09 -7.38 -32.08
C GLU A 58 7.03 -6.75 -33.12
N ALA A 59 6.64 -6.72 -34.39
CA ALA A 59 7.44 -6.11 -35.45
C ALA A 59 7.58 -4.60 -35.28
N SER A 60 6.52 -3.91 -34.84
CA SER A 60 6.57 -2.48 -34.53
C SER A 60 7.55 -2.17 -33.39
N LEU A 61 7.49 -2.92 -32.30
CA LEU A 61 8.42 -2.79 -31.17
C LEU A 61 9.86 -3.05 -31.59
N ALA A 62 10.10 -4.09 -32.39
CA ALA A 62 11.43 -4.42 -32.92
C ALA A 62 11.98 -3.28 -33.80
N LYS A 63 11.17 -2.70 -34.70
CA LYS A 63 11.56 -1.55 -35.53
C LYS A 63 11.85 -0.29 -34.71
N LEU A 64 11.09 -0.06 -33.64
CA LEU A 64 11.33 1.02 -32.70
C LEU A 64 12.56 0.77 -31.82
N GLY A 65 13.13 -0.45 -31.81
CA GLY A 65 14.21 -0.84 -30.92
C GLY A 65 13.79 -0.90 -29.45
N VAL A 66 12.51 -1.20 -29.19
CA VAL A 66 11.92 -1.33 -27.84
C VAL A 66 11.74 -2.80 -27.52
N ARG A 67 12.13 -3.21 -26.33
CA ARG A 67 11.91 -4.54 -25.77
C ARG A 67 10.94 -4.47 -24.61
N TYR A 68 10.35 -5.58 -24.23
CA TYR A 68 9.55 -5.70 -23.00
C TYR A 68 9.87 -7.00 -22.28
N THR A 69 9.65 -6.99 -20.97
CA THR A 69 9.80 -8.16 -20.09
C THR A 69 8.58 -8.30 -19.21
N VAL A 70 8.16 -9.53 -18.97
CA VAL A 70 7.20 -9.94 -17.94
C VAL A 70 7.85 -11.08 -17.18
N HIS A 71 7.77 -11.09 -15.87
CA HIS A 71 8.36 -12.17 -15.08
C HIS A 71 7.55 -13.45 -15.25
N GLU A 72 8.23 -14.59 -15.40
CA GLU A 72 7.61 -15.89 -15.72
C GLU A 72 6.52 -16.28 -14.70
N THR A 73 6.79 -16.08 -13.40
CA THR A 73 5.82 -16.40 -12.34
C THR A 73 4.56 -15.54 -12.37
N GLU A 74 4.59 -14.39 -13.03
CA GLU A 74 3.43 -13.49 -13.12
C GLU A 74 2.42 -13.98 -14.14
N TRP A 75 2.85 -14.71 -15.18
CA TRP A 75 1.94 -15.35 -16.15
C TRP A 75 1.03 -16.39 -15.52
N GLN A 76 1.53 -17.11 -14.50
CA GLN A 76 0.77 -18.13 -13.78
C GLN A 76 -0.44 -17.56 -13.04
N ARG A 77 -0.48 -16.26 -12.82
CA ARG A 77 -1.61 -15.55 -12.18
C ARG A 77 -2.80 -15.35 -13.10
N LEU A 78 -2.56 -15.31 -14.42
CA LEU A 78 -3.61 -15.04 -15.37
C LEU A 78 -4.29 -16.33 -15.84
N PRO A 79 -5.65 -16.36 -15.92
CA PRO A 79 -6.37 -17.49 -16.48
C PRO A 79 -6.13 -17.56 -18.01
N THR A 80 -5.83 -18.77 -18.49
CA THR A 80 -5.62 -19.05 -19.92
C THR A 80 -6.92 -19.08 -20.73
N ALA A 81 -8.08 -19.19 -20.07
CA ALA A 81 -9.41 -19.19 -20.66
C ALA A 81 -10.43 -18.57 -19.70
N GLY A 82 -11.63 -18.29 -20.19
CA GLY A 82 -12.69 -17.67 -19.40
C GLY A 82 -12.60 -16.15 -19.35
N PRO A 83 -13.58 -15.47 -18.74
CA PRO A 83 -13.67 -14.02 -18.71
C PRO A 83 -12.49 -13.40 -17.97
N LEU A 84 -11.87 -12.38 -18.55
CA LEU A 84 -10.75 -11.66 -17.95
C LEU A 84 -10.77 -10.20 -18.38
N LEU A 85 -10.62 -9.30 -17.41
CA LEU A 85 -10.28 -7.90 -17.65
C LEU A 85 -8.84 -7.65 -17.24
N VAL A 86 -8.11 -6.88 -18.06
CA VAL A 86 -6.78 -6.38 -17.71
C VAL A 86 -6.84 -4.85 -17.68
N ALA A 87 -6.61 -4.27 -16.52
CA ALA A 87 -6.57 -2.82 -16.33
C ALA A 87 -5.11 -2.34 -16.26
N ALA A 88 -4.69 -1.49 -17.20
CA ALA A 88 -3.31 -1.04 -17.33
C ALA A 88 -3.17 0.47 -17.13
N ASN A 89 -2.01 0.92 -16.54
CA ASN A 89 -1.59 2.31 -16.64
C ASN A 89 -1.04 2.62 -18.06
N HIS A 90 -0.92 3.91 -18.37
CA HIS A 90 -0.60 4.35 -19.75
C HIS A 90 0.58 5.33 -19.81
N PRO A 91 1.80 4.92 -19.37
CA PRO A 91 2.93 5.84 -19.18
C PRO A 91 3.51 6.41 -20.49
N TYR A 92 3.39 5.70 -21.60
CA TYR A 92 4.04 6.06 -22.86
C TYR A 92 3.07 6.39 -23.99
N GLY A 93 1.85 5.89 -23.94
CA GLY A 93 0.86 6.04 -25.01
C GLY A 93 0.90 4.86 -26.00
N GLY A 94 1.57 4.99 -27.14
CA GLY A 94 1.52 3.94 -28.18
C GLY A 94 2.30 2.66 -27.87
N ILE A 95 3.50 2.79 -27.33
CA ILE A 95 4.40 1.63 -27.14
C ILE A 95 3.99 0.70 -25.99
N ASP A 96 3.39 1.22 -24.95
CA ASP A 96 2.85 0.40 -23.86
C ASP A 96 1.61 -0.39 -24.33
N GLY A 97 0.77 0.21 -25.19
CA GLY A 97 -0.32 -0.50 -25.84
C GLY A 97 0.18 -1.65 -26.73
N LEU A 98 1.20 -1.39 -27.56
CA LEU A 98 1.82 -2.43 -28.40
C LEU A 98 2.47 -3.54 -27.55
N ALA A 99 3.21 -3.17 -26.50
CA ALA A 99 3.85 -4.14 -25.62
C ALA A 99 2.83 -5.00 -24.86
N ALA A 100 1.74 -4.39 -24.37
CA ALA A 100 0.67 -5.12 -23.71
C ALA A 100 -0.08 -6.07 -24.67
N ILE A 101 -0.36 -5.65 -25.91
CA ILE A 101 -0.96 -6.51 -26.94
C ILE A 101 -0.02 -7.68 -27.26
N ALA A 102 1.26 -7.40 -27.56
CA ALA A 102 2.25 -8.44 -27.87
C ALA A 102 2.39 -9.46 -26.74
N ALA A 103 2.46 -8.98 -25.50
CA ALA A 103 2.62 -9.82 -24.31
C ALA A 103 1.36 -10.65 -24.04
N LEU A 104 0.19 -10.01 -23.93
CA LEU A 104 -1.06 -10.68 -23.56
C LEU A 104 -1.55 -11.64 -24.63
N MET A 105 -1.37 -11.34 -25.91
CA MET A 105 -1.79 -12.24 -27.00
C MET A 105 -0.94 -13.51 -27.12
N ARG A 106 0.22 -13.60 -26.47
CA ARG A 106 0.94 -14.86 -26.29
C ARG A 106 0.25 -15.80 -25.32
N HIS A 107 -0.50 -15.24 -24.38
CA HIS A 107 -1.21 -16.00 -23.34
C HIS A 107 -2.70 -16.18 -23.65
N ARG A 108 -3.33 -15.19 -24.30
CA ARG A 108 -4.77 -15.12 -24.64
C ARG A 108 -4.95 -14.62 -26.07
N SER A 109 -5.18 -15.55 -27.02
CA SER A 109 -5.41 -15.22 -28.45
C SER A 109 -6.73 -14.49 -28.71
N ASP A 110 -7.68 -14.60 -27.78
CA ASP A 110 -9.00 -13.96 -27.81
C ASP A 110 -9.02 -12.53 -27.27
N LEU A 111 -7.85 -11.93 -27.03
CA LEU A 111 -7.72 -10.57 -26.49
C LEU A 111 -8.41 -9.53 -27.39
N LYS A 112 -9.24 -8.67 -26.78
CA LYS A 112 -9.69 -7.39 -27.33
C LYS A 112 -9.11 -6.23 -26.53
N VAL A 113 -9.03 -5.05 -27.14
CA VAL A 113 -8.46 -3.84 -26.52
C VAL A 113 -9.38 -2.65 -26.76
N ILE A 114 -9.74 -1.94 -25.71
CA ILE A 114 -10.41 -0.64 -25.86
C ILE A 114 -9.35 0.40 -26.20
N ALA A 115 -9.47 1.03 -27.35
CA ALA A 115 -8.52 2.03 -27.83
C ALA A 115 -9.22 3.19 -28.53
N THR A 116 -8.50 4.33 -28.66
CA THR A 116 -9.04 5.51 -29.35
C THR A 116 -9.31 5.24 -30.84
N ALA A 117 -10.43 5.73 -31.33
CA ALA A 117 -10.85 5.58 -32.74
C ALA A 117 -9.81 6.12 -33.72
N SER A 118 -8.93 7.05 -33.34
CA SER A 118 -7.83 7.55 -34.17
C SER A 118 -6.84 6.45 -34.60
N LEU A 119 -6.75 5.34 -33.86
CA LEU A 119 -5.91 4.19 -34.18
C LEU A 119 -6.61 3.16 -35.07
N ALA A 120 -7.89 3.34 -35.41
CA ALA A 120 -8.64 2.44 -36.28
C ALA A 120 -8.07 2.37 -37.71
N GLY A 121 -7.25 3.35 -38.13
CA GLY A 121 -6.50 3.32 -39.39
C GLY A 121 -5.38 2.28 -39.47
N LEU A 122 -4.98 1.68 -38.33
CA LEU A 122 -3.99 0.60 -38.27
C LEU A 122 -4.68 -0.76 -38.53
N ALA A 123 -4.81 -1.11 -39.83
CA ALA A 123 -5.51 -2.30 -40.27
C ALA A 123 -5.15 -3.59 -39.51
N PRO A 124 -3.87 -3.89 -39.19
CA PRO A 124 -3.51 -5.10 -38.45
C PRO A 124 -4.12 -5.19 -37.03
N LEU A 125 -4.41 -4.06 -36.38
CA LEU A 125 -5.04 -4.01 -35.06
C LEU A 125 -6.57 -4.04 -35.12
N GLY A 126 -7.19 -3.88 -36.28
CA GLY A 126 -8.64 -3.80 -36.42
C GLY A 126 -9.39 -5.02 -35.86
N SER A 127 -8.79 -6.22 -35.95
CA SER A 127 -9.38 -7.46 -35.44
C SER A 127 -9.46 -7.51 -33.91
N VAL A 128 -8.61 -6.77 -33.19
CA VAL A 128 -8.54 -6.79 -31.72
C VAL A 128 -9.06 -5.51 -31.07
N MET A 129 -9.21 -4.42 -31.84
CA MET A 129 -9.62 -3.11 -31.30
C MET A 129 -11.14 -2.98 -31.16
N ILE A 130 -11.54 -2.40 -30.03
CA ILE A 130 -12.87 -1.84 -29.79
C ILE A 130 -12.71 -0.33 -29.74
N PRO A 131 -13.05 0.42 -30.80
CA PRO A 131 -12.78 1.85 -30.89
C PRO A 131 -13.72 2.66 -30.00
N VAL A 132 -13.17 3.62 -29.24
CA VAL A 132 -13.91 4.61 -28.45
C VAL A 132 -13.43 6.01 -28.78
N ASP A 133 -14.30 6.99 -28.64
CA ASP A 133 -13.92 8.40 -28.77
C ASP A 133 -13.66 9.00 -27.39
N ASN A 134 -12.40 9.34 -27.13
CA ASN A 134 -11.95 9.94 -25.88
C ASN A 134 -11.95 11.49 -25.92
N PHE A 135 -12.16 12.10 -27.09
CA PHE A 135 -12.03 13.55 -27.27
C PHE A 135 -13.35 14.34 -27.21
N GLY A 136 -14.48 13.65 -27.01
CA GLY A 136 -15.76 14.32 -26.71
C GLY A 136 -16.33 15.15 -27.85
N HIS A 137 -16.00 14.85 -29.11
CA HIS A 137 -16.58 15.52 -30.27
C HIS A 137 -18.08 15.24 -30.33
N GLY A 138 -18.89 16.26 -30.39
CA GLY A 138 -20.36 16.20 -30.28
C GLY A 138 -20.98 15.12 -31.15
N GLY A 139 -21.80 14.24 -30.55
CA GLY A 139 -22.48 13.11 -31.21
C GLY A 139 -21.99 11.71 -30.78
N THR A 140 -20.86 11.61 -30.07
CA THR A 140 -20.16 10.34 -29.81
C THR A 140 -20.62 9.53 -28.61
N ARG A 141 -21.50 10.08 -27.74
CA ARG A 141 -22.00 9.33 -26.56
C ARG A 141 -22.66 8.00 -26.93
N GLY A 142 -23.44 7.99 -28.04
CA GLY A 142 -24.07 6.76 -28.53
C GLY A 142 -23.05 5.71 -29.01
N ALA A 143 -22.03 6.13 -29.76
CA ALA A 143 -20.98 5.25 -30.25
C ALA A 143 -20.19 4.59 -29.13
N ASN A 144 -19.81 5.36 -28.10
CA ASN A 144 -19.12 4.84 -26.92
C ASN A 144 -19.97 3.85 -26.12
N VAL A 145 -21.29 4.05 -26.03
CA VAL A 145 -22.20 3.07 -25.39
C VAL A 145 -22.23 1.75 -26.18
N ILE A 146 -22.24 1.80 -27.49
CA ILE A 146 -22.20 0.60 -28.34
C ILE A 146 -20.87 -0.13 -28.16
N ALA A 147 -19.75 0.59 -28.17
CA ALA A 147 -18.42 0.03 -27.96
C ALA A 147 -18.31 -0.67 -26.59
N LEU A 148 -18.78 -0.03 -25.52
CA LEU A 148 -18.78 -0.60 -24.18
C LEU A 148 -19.69 -1.82 -24.05
N ARG A 149 -20.86 -1.82 -24.72
CA ARG A 149 -21.73 -3.01 -24.78
C ARG A 149 -21.07 -4.16 -25.53
N HIS A 150 -20.32 -3.86 -26.59
CA HIS A 150 -19.55 -4.87 -27.33
C HIS A 150 -18.43 -5.45 -26.43
N ALA A 151 -17.68 -4.60 -25.73
CA ALA A 151 -16.67 -5.01 -24.78
C ALA A 151 -17.25 -5.93 -23.68
N LEU A 152 -18.40 -5.55 -23.12
CA LEU A 152 -19.08 -6.32 -22.07
C LEU A 152 -19.55 -7.68 -22.58
N ARG A 153 -20.12 -7.73 -23.81
CA ARG A 153 -20.53 -9.01 -24.42
C ARG A 153 -19.34 -9.93 -24.67
N HIS A 154 -18.20 -9.39 -25.13
CA HIS A 154 -16.98 -10.16 -25.34
C HIS A 154 -16.48 -10.80 -24.04
N VAL A 155 -16.40 -10.02 -22.94
CA VAL A 155 -15.98 -10.53 -21.63
C VAL A 155 -16.96 -11.57 -21.11
N LYS A 156 -18.27 -11.31 -21.17
CA LYS A 156 -19.31 -12.27 -20.72
C LYS A 156 -19.34 -13.57 -21.54
N ALA A 157 -18.86 -13.53 -22.78
CA ALA A 157 -18.67 -14.72 -23.62
C ALA A 157 -17.38 -15.49 -23.27
N GLY A 158 -16.63 -15.08 -22.25
CA GLY A 158 -15.40 -15.74 -21.82
C GLY A 158 -14.12 -15.13 -22.41
N GLY A 159 -14.20 -14.00 -23.12
CA GLY A 159 -13.08 -13.35 -23.75
C GLY A 159 -12.23 -12.49 -22.79
N ALA A 160 -10.98 -12.20 -23.21
CA ALA A 160 -10.08 -11.29 -22.52
C ALA A 160 -10.19 -9.86 -23.07
N LEU A 161 -10.15 -8.85 -22.18
CA LEU A 161 -10.24 -7.45 -22.56
C LEU A 161 -9.19 -6.60 -21.84
N LEU A 162 -8.33 -5.92 -22.62
CA LEU A 162 -7.40 -4.91 -22.13
C LEU A 162 -8.04 -3.52 -22.13
N VAL A 163 -7.91 -2.82 -21.04
CA VAL A 163 -8.42 -1.46 -20.87
C VAL A 163 -7.33 -0.57 -20.27
N PHE A 164 -7.20 0.66 -20.80
CA PHE A 164 -6.46 1.76 -20.19
C PHE A 164 -7.48 2.72 -19.56
N PRO A 165 -7.88 2.52 -18.31
CA PRO A 165 -9.10 3.14 -17.77
C PRO A 165 -9.04 4.65 -17.66
N ALA A 166 -7.82 5.22 -17.56
CA ALA A 166 -7.61 6.66 -17.54
C ALA A 166 -8.00 7.35 -18.86
N GLY A 167 -7.98 6.61 -19.98
CA GLY A 167 -8.26 7.15 -21.32
C GLY A 167 -7.28 8.21 -21.80
N ALA A 168 -6.20 8.45 -21.05
CA ALA A 168 -5.15 9.41 -21.36
C ALA A 168 -3.80 8.94 -20.80
N VAL A 169 -2.72 9.45 -21.40
CA VAL A 169 -1.34 9.09 -21.02
C VAL A 169 -0.98 9.70 -19.67
N SER A 170 -0.23 8.92 -18.87
CA SER A 170 0.29 9.35 -17.56
C SER A 170 1.09 10.65 -17.69
N HIS A 171 0.91 11.55 -16.74
CA HIS A 171 1.58 12.85 -16.74
C HIS A 171 1.93 13.30 -15.33
N LEU A 172 2.76 14.34 -15.25
CA LEU A 172 3.25 14.90 -14.00
C LEU A 172 2.09 15.47 -13.17
N ASP A 173 1.91 14.91 -11.98
CA ASP A 173 1.07 15.43 -10.92
C ASP A 173 1.96 16.23 -9.95
N LEU A 174 1.83 17.55 -9.98
CA LEU A 174 2.65 18.46 -9.16
C LEU A 174 2.32 18.34 -7.67
N ALA A 175 1.06 18.06 -7.33
CA ALA A 175 0.63 17.93 -5.94
C ALA A 175 1.29 16.71 -5.25
N HIS A 176 1.41 15.62 -5.98
CA HIS A 176 1.99 14.36 -5.47
C HIS A 176 3.43 14.12 -5.96
N ARG A 177 3.97 15.03 -6.79
CA ARG A 177 5.35 14.98 -7.33
C ARG A 177 5.69 13.64 -8.00
N CYS A 178 4.76 13.10 -8.75
CA CYS A 178 4.92 11.83 -9.47
C CYS A 178 4.30 11.89 -10.87
N VAL A 179 4.70 10.96 -11.74
CA VAL A 179 4.03 10.75 -13.02
C VAL A 179 3.03 9.61 -12.84
N ALA A 180 1.75 9.89 -13.06
CA ALA A 180 0.66 8.94 -12.90
C ALA A 180 -0.46 9.19 -13.90
N ASP A 181 -1.33 8.22 -14.07
CA ASP A 181 -2.56 8.40 -14.83
C ASP A 181 -3.48 9.42 -14.16
N PRO A 182 -4.21 10.21 -14.94
CA PRO A 182 -5.32 11.01 -14.40
C PRO A 182 -6.38 10.11 -13.74
N PRO A 183 -7.40 10.68 -13.08
CA PRO A 183 -8.56 9.92 -12.61
C PRO A 183 -9.13 9.07 -13.73
N TRP A 184 -9.53 7.85 -13.41
CA TRP A 184 -10.10 6.95 -14.39
C TRP A 184 -11.40 7.50 -14.94
N ASN A 185 -11.69 7.16 -16.19
CA ASN A 185 -12.93 7.54 -16.84
C ASN A 185 -14.11 6.78 -16.18
N ARG A 186 -15.20 7.50 -15.84
CA ARG A 186 -16.39 6.91 -15.20
C ARG A 186 -16.97 5.72 -16.00
N SER A 187 -16.93 5.78 -17.33
CA SER A 187 -17.41 4.70 -18.18
C SER A 187 -16.52 3.46 -18.10
N ALA A 188 -15.20 3.64 -17.98
CA ALA A 188 -14.26 2.54 -17.79
C ALA A 188 -14.42 1.93 -16.38
N SER A 189 -14.56 2.74 -15.33
CA SER A 189 -14.83 2.26 -13.98
C SER A 189 -16.16 1.50 -13.90
N ALA A 190 -17.20 1.99 -14.56
CA ALA A 190 -18.49 1.29 -14.67
C ALA A 190 -18.40 -0.03 -15.44
N LEU A 191 -17.59 -0.09 -16.50
CA LEU A 191 -17.33 -1.35 -17.23
C LEU A 191 -16.65 -2.38 -16.34
N LEU A 192 -15.61 -1.99 -15.60
CA LEU A 192 -14.87 -2.85 -14.69
C LEU A 192 -15.78 -3.41 -13.57
N ALA A 193 -16.69 -2.58 -13.07
CA ALA A 193 -17.66 -2.98 -12.05
C ALA A 193 -18.75 -3.94 -12.60
N ALA A 194 -19.22 -3.70 -13.84
CA ALA A 194 -20.39 -4.41 -14.41
C ALA A 194 -20.02 -5.72 -15.13
N ALA A 195 -18.74 -5.97 -15.37
CA ALA A 195 -18.31 -7.08 -16.20
C ALA A 195 -18.52 -8.47 -15.55
N GLY A 196 -18.57 -8.55 -14.22
CA GLY A 196 -18.69 -9.83 -13.51
C GLY A 196 -17.52 -10.78 -13.80
N ALA A 197 -16.34 -10.24 -14.06
CA ALA A 197 -15.13 -10.95 -14.41
C ALA A 197 -13.96 -10.54 -13.52
N PRO A 198 -12.96 -11.41 -13.30
CA PRO A 198 -11.75 -11.04 -12.58
C PRO A 198 -11.00 -9.91 -13.31
N VAL A 199 -10.45 -8.96 -12.53
CA VAL A 199 -9.69 -7.81 -13.07
C VAL A 199 -8.23 -7.93 -12.64
N ALA A 200 -7.34 -8.17 -13.60
CA ALA A 200 -5.89 -8.20 -13.40
C ALA A 200 -5.28 -6.81 -13.60
N PRO A 201 -4.51 -6.28 -12.64
CA PRO A 201 -3.75 -5.06 -12.86
C PRO A 201 -2.49 -5.36 -13.68
N LEU A 202 -2.22 -4.53 -14.69
CA LEU A 202 -1.00 -4.54 -15.50
C LEU A 202 -0.27 -3.21 -15.36
N TYR A 203 0.84 -3.21 -14.64
CA TYR A 203 1.65 -2.01 -14.48
C TYR A 203 2.81 -1.98 -15.49
N VAL A 204 2.86 -0.92 -16.28
CA VAL A 204 3.97 -0.64 -17.19
C VAL A 204 4.89 0.39 -16.54
N HIS A 205 6.13 -0.01 -16.32
CA HIS A 205 7.13 0.84 -15.65
C HIS A 205 7.68 1.91 -16.59
N GLY A 206 7.80 3.14 -16.09
CA GLY A 206 8.46 4.24 -16.78
C GLY A 206 7.57 5.45 -17.03
N SER A 207 8.06 6.37 -17.89
CA SER A 207 7.36 7.59 -18.23
C SER A 207 7.91 8.22 -19.51
N ASN A 208 7.14 9.11 -20.11
CA ASN A 208 7.59 9.98 -21.18
C ASN A 208 8.59 11.03 -20.68
N GLY A 209 9.37 11.60 -21.60
CA GLY A 209 10.46 12.50 -21.30
C GLY A 209 10.03 13.80 -20.61
N ALA A 210 11.01 14.49 -19.97
CA ALA A 210 10.74 15.75 -19.27
C ALA A 210 10.09 16.82 -20.16
N GLY A 211 10.49 16.92 -21.43
CA GLY A 211 9.86 17.86 -22.38
C GLY A 211 8.38 17.59 -22.61
N PHE A 212 7.97 16.32 -22.67
CA PHE A 212 6.56 15.92 -22.76
C PHE A 212 5.79 16.33 -21.49
N GLN A 213 6.38 16.11 -20.31
CA GLN A 213 5.77 16.48 -19.04
C GLN A 213 5.59 17.99 -18.91
N LEU A 214 6.62 18.76 -19.24
CA LEU A 214 6.59 20.24 -19.20
C LEU A 214 5.58 20.81 -20.21
N ALA A 215 5.55 20.29 -21.45
CA ALA A 215 4.57 20.71 -22.44
C ALA A 215 3.13 20.46 -21.97
N GLY A 216 2.90 19.34 -21.26
CA GLY A 216 1.60 19.02 -20.67
C GLY A 216 1.17 19.96 -19.55
N LEU A 217 2.09 20.59 -18.83
CA LEU A 217 1.80 21.61 -17.83
C LEU A 217 1.36 22.94 -18.47
N LEU A 218 1.87 23.25 -19.67
CA LEU A 218 1.47 24.44 -20.42
C LEU A 218 0.07 24.25 -21.03
N HIS A 219 -0.15 23.12 -21.72
CA HIS A 219 -1.47 22.80 -22.29
C HIS A 219 -1.59 21.30 -22.60
N PRO A 220 -2.72 20.63 -22.28
CA PRO A 220 -2.92 19.20 -22.54
C PRO A 220 -2.79 18.79 -24.01
N ALA A 221 -3.20 19.67 -24.95
CA ALA A 221 -3.09 19.39 -26.39
C ALA A 221 -1.65 19.29 -26.88
N LEU A 222 -0.71 20.04 -26.29
CA LEU A 222 0.73 19.94 -26.60
C LEU A 222 1.28 18.57 -26.24
N ARG A 223 0.86 18.02 -25.11
CA ARG A 223 1.20 16.66 -24.70
C ARG A 223 0.72 15.64 -25.74
N THR A 224 -0.55 15.70 -26.15
CA THR A 224 -1.11 14.82 -27.17
C THR A 224 -0.36 14.96 -28.51
N ALA A 225 -0.03 16.17 -28.90
CA ALA A 225 0.71 16.45 -30.13
C ALA A 225 2.13 15.86 -30.14
N LEU A 226 2.78 15.75 -28.98
CA LEU A 226 4.13 15.20 -28.83
C LEU A 226 4.17 13.66 -28.74
N LEU A 227 3.04 12.97 -28.60
CA LEU A 227 3.00 11.50 -28.48
C LEU A 227 3.72 10.77 -29.63
N PRO A 228 3.55 11.10 -30.92
CA PRO A 228 4.24 10.43 -31.99
C PRO A 228 5.78 10.55 -31.87
N ARG A 229 6.27 11.70 -31.44
CA ARG A 229 7.70 11.92 -31.17
C ARG A 229 8.19 11.06 -30.01
N GLU A 230 7.43 10.99 -28.92
CA GLU A 230 7.77 10.16 -27.76
C GLU A 230 7.84 8.67 -28.12
N VAL A 231 6.94 8.17 -28.96
CA VAL A 231 6.99 6.79 -29.47
C VAL A 231 8.30 6.51 -30.22
N THR A 232 8.76 7.45 -31.05
CA THR A 232 9.95 7.26 -31.90
C THR A 232 11.29 7.48 -31.18
N ASN A 233 11.30 8.09 -30.01
CA ASN A 233 12.53 8.39 -29.26
C ASN A 233 12.87 7.37 -28.15
N LYS A 234 12.16 6.24 -28.09
CA LYS A 234 12.33 5.21 -27.04
C LYS A 234 13.28 4.07 -27.45
N ARG A 235 14.10 4.26 -28.46
CA ARG A 235 15.05 3.24 -28.89
C ARG A 235 15.98 2.80 -27.75
N GLY A 236 16.14 1.49 -27.59
CA GLY A 236 16.95 0.90 -26.53
C GLY A 236 16.20 0.75 -25.19
N THR A 237 14.96 1.23 -25.08
CA THR A 237 14.15 1.05 -23.86
C THR A 237 13.71 -0.40 -23.71
N CYS A 238 13.80 -0.92 -22.48
CA CYS A 238 13.18 -2.18 -22.09
C CYS A 238 12.03 -1.86 -21.13
N LEU A 239 10.79 -2.20 -21.53
CA LEU A 239 9.60 -1.99 -20.71
C LEU A 239 9.46 -3.14 -19.72
N ASP A 240 9.45 -2.85 -18.43
CA ASP A 240 9.12 -3.82 -17.38
C ASP A 240 7.60 -3.81 -17.18
N LEU A 241 6.93 -4.88 -17.65
CA LEU A 241 5.51 -5.11 -17.49
C LEU A 241 5.30 -6.00 -16.27
N ARG A 242 4.43 -5.61 -15.35
CA ARG A 242 4.14 -6.34 -14.13
C ARG A 242 2.68 -6.68 -14.03
N LEU A 243 2.39 -7.98 -13.89
CA LEU A 243 1.04 -8.51 -13.74
C LEU A 243 0.78 -8.84 -12.27
N GLY A 244 -0.24 -8.21 -11.71
CA GLY A 244 -0.70 -8.52 -10.36
C GLY A 244 -1.76 -9.62 -10.34
N GLU A 245 -2.06 -10.11 -9.14
CA GLU A 245 -3.14 -11.07 -8.92
C GLU A 245 -4.48 -10.49 -9.38
N PRO A 246 -5.27 -11.23 -10.16
CA PRO A 246 -6.61 -10.81 -10.54
C PRO A 246 -7.52 -10.64 -9.33
N VAL A 247 -8.20 -9.52 -9.24
CA VAL A 247 -9.23 -9.27 -8.21
C VAL A 247 -10.50 -10.02 -8.62
N PRO A 248 -10.98 -10.97 -7.81
CA PRO A 248 -12.14 -11.77 -8.17
C PRO A 248 -13.43 -10.94 -8.20
N PRO A 249 -14.41 -11.29 -9.07
CA PRO A 249 -15.63 -10.51 -9.27
C PRO A 249 -16.49 -10.40 -8.01
N GLU A 250 -16.51 -11.42 -7.15
CA GLU A 250 -17.26 -11.41 -5.89
C GLU A 250 -16.76 -10.29 -4.96
N ARG A 251 -15.44 -10.06 -4.95
CA ARG A 251 -14.82 -9.01 -4.16
C ARG A 251 -15.17 -7.61 -4.70
N LEU A 252 -15.18 -7.45 -6.02
CA LEU A 252 -15.59 -6.20 -6.65
C LEU A 252 -17.08 -5.91 -6.37
N ALA A 253 -17.93 -6.94 -6.47
CA ALA A 253 -19.35 -6.84 -6.18
C ALA A 253 -19.63 -6.46 -4.70
N ALA A 254 -18.84 -6.99 -3.76
CA ALA A 254 -18.97 -6.67 -2.32
C ALA A 254 -18.68 -5.20 -1.98
N LEU A 255 -17.91 -4.48 -2.82
CA LEU A 255 -17.67 -3.04 -2.65
C LEU A 255 -18.87 -2.18 -3.04
N GLY A 256 -19.72 -2.65 -3.97
CA GLY A 256 -20.99 -2.03 -4.38
C GLY A 256 -20.86 -0.69 -5.11
N ASP A 257 -19.88 0.12 -4.77
CA ASP A 257 -19.66 1.47 -5.35
C ASP A 257 -18.54 1.45 -6.39
N PRO A 258 -18.80 1.92 -7.64
CA PRO A 258 -17.78 2.01 -8.69
C PRO A 258 -16.54 2.84 -8.30
N GLN A 259 -16.68 3.85 -7.46
CA GLN A 259 -15.54 4.65 -7.00
C GLN A 259 -14.65 3.88 -6.01
N ARG A 260 -15.25 3.06 -5.16
CA ARG A 260 -14.49 2.15 -4.26
C ARG A 260 -13.77 1.07 -5.08
N ILE A 261 -14.42 0.53 -6.11
CA ILE A 261 -13.83 -0.42 -7.05
C ILE A 261 -12.65 0.21 -7.79
N GLU A 262 -12.82 1.41 -8.36
CA GLU A 262 -11.76 2.16 -9.02
C GLU A 262 -10.56 2.34 -8.07
N ARG A 263 -10.80 2.83 -6.86
CA ARG A 263 -9.74 3.07 -5.86
C ARG A 263 -8.97 1.78 -5.55
N LEU A 264 -9.68 0.69 -5.29
CA LEU A 264 -9.06 -0.60 -5.06
C LEU A 264 -8.16 -1.01 -6.22
N LEU A 265 -8.69 -0.98 -7.46
CA LEU A 265 -7.96 -1.39 -8.65
C LEU A 265 -6.75 -0.49 -8.93
N ARG A 266 -6.87 0.83 -8.72
CA ARG A 266 -5.75 1.77 -8.85
C ARG A 266 -4.65 1.50 -7.83
N VAL A 267 -5.01 1.26 -6.57
CA VAL A 267 -4.01 0.89 -5.55
C VAL A 267 -3.33 -0.42 -5.91
N ARG A 268 -4.09 -1.44 -6.34
CA ARG A 268 -3.52 -2.71 -6.81
C ARG A 268 -2.55 -2.52 -7.97
N LEU A 269 -2.94 -1.69 -8.95
CA LEU A 269 -2.12 -1.37 -10.11
C LEU A 269 -0.82 -0.69 -9.69
N TYR A 270 -0.91 0.36 -8.89
CA TYR A 270 0.26 1.16 -8.51
C TYR A 270 1.12 0.53 -7.40
N SER A 271 0.61 -0.42 -6.65
CA SER A 271 1.43 -1.25 -5.75
C SER A 271 2.48 -2.06 -6.50
N LEU A 272 2.22 -2.42 -7.76
CA LEU A 272 3.19 -3.07 -8.64
C LEU A 272 4.38 -2.18 -9.01
N ALA A 273 4.35 -0.88 -8.72
CA ALA A 273 5.50 0.02 -8.87
C ALA A 273 6.61 -0.24 -7.83
N ALA A 274 6.33 -0.98 -6.76
CA ALA A 274 7.33 -1.37 -5.76
C ALA A 274 8.50 -2.11 -6.43
N PRO A 275 9.75 -1.93 -5.97
CA PRO A 275 10.86 -2.77 -6.40
C PRO A 275 10.50 -4.25 -6.24
N ARG A 276 10.89 -5.10 -7.20
CA ARG A 276 10.74 -6.54 -6.99
C ARG A 276 11.56 -6.96 -5.78
N ALA A 277 10.91 -7.54 -4.77
CA ALA A 277 11.62 -8.16 -3.67
C ALA A 277 12.54 -9.26 -4.23
N ALA A 278 13.81 -9.25 -3.82
CA ALA A 278 14.67 -10.41 -4.07
C ALA A 278 13.97 -11.64 -3.47
N PRO A 279 14.00 -12.82 -4.15
CA PRO A 279 13.39 -14.02 -3.61
C PRO A 279 13.87 -14.22 -2.18
N ARG A 280 12.98 -14.13 -1.20
CA ARG A 280 13.30 -14.56 0.16
C ARG A 280 13.64 -16.04 0.06
N ALA A 281 14.90 -16.39 0.34
CA ALA A 281 15.27 -17.79 0.49
C ALA A 281 14.32 -18.41 1.50
N ALA A 282 13.59 -19.44 1.09
CA ALA A 282 12.82 -20.27 2.00
C ALA A 282 13.75 -20.69 3.15
N PRO A 283 13.28 -20.80 4.40
CA PRO A 283 14.11 -21.28 5.50
C PRO A 283 14.60 -22.67 5.13
N GLN A 284 15.84 -22.77 4.66
CA GLN A 284 16.51 -24.03 4.42
C GLN A 284 16.82 -24.66 5.78
N ALA A 285 16.39 -25.89 5.95
CA ALA A 285 16.89 -26.75 7.01
C ALA A 285 18.42 -26.82 6.92
N PRO A 286 19.17 -26.87 8.03
CA PRO A 286 20.62 -26.82 8.02
C PRO A 286 21.18 -28.07 7.33
N SER A 287 21.71 -27.92 6.10
CA SER A 287 22.61 -28.85 5.46
C SER A 287 24.02 -28.43 5.78
N ALA A 288 24.75 -29.32 6.42
CA ALA A 288 26.18 -29.18 6.68
C ALA A 288 27.00 -29.32 5.37
N ALA A 289 28.06 -28.52 5.29
CA ALA A 289 29.18 -28.51 4.34
C ALA A 289 29.08 -27.59 3.12
N SER A 290 29.79 -26.48 3.10
CA SER A 290 31.13 -26.28 2.58
C SER A 290 31.54 -24.80 2.60
N ALA A 291 32.78 -24.57 3.02
CA ALA A 291 33.43 -23.26 3.07
C ALA A 291 33.97 -22.85 1.69
N SER A 292 34.02 -21.55 1.49
CA SER A 292 34.86 -20.74 0.58
C SER A 292 34.14 -20.10 -0.60
N ALA A 293 33.98 -18.79 -0.53
CA ALA A 293 34.48 -17.81 -1.50
C ALA A 293 34.05 -16.39 -1.09
N THR A 294 35.05 -15.57 -0.90
CA THR A 294 35.05 -14.15 -0.60
C THR A 294 34.51 -13.34 -1.77
N THR A 295 33.50 -12.45 -1.54
CA THR A 295 33.42 -11.14 -2.20
C THR A 295 32.44 -10.21 -1.47
N ASN A 296 32.81 -8.94 -1.37
CA ASN A 296 32.17 -7.84 -0.65
C ASN A 296 30.70 -7.61 -1.07
N ALA A 297 29.77 -7.95 -0.20
CA ALA A 297 28.42 -7.39 -0.17
C ALA A 297 28.10 -6.99 1.27
N ALA A 298 27.43 -5.86 1.43
CA ALA A 298 27.12 -5.23 2.71
C ALA A 298 26.65 -6.27 3.73
N ARG A 299 27.35 -6.37 4.85
CA ARG A 299 27.13 -7.30 5.95
C ARG A 299 25.75 -7.12 6.56
N SER A 300 24.76 -7.89 6.12
CA SER A 300 23.67 -8.30 6.99
C SER A 300 24.27 -9.23 8.05
N ARG A 301 24.21 -8.82 9.32
CA ARG A 301 24.59 -9.68 10.43
C ARG A 301 23.78 -10.99 10.33
N PRO A 302 24.41 -12.15 10.56
CA PRO A 302 23.69 -13.41 10.64
C PRO A 302 22.63 -13.28 11.74
N THR A 303 21.39 -13.64 11.47
CA THR A 303 20.34 -13.84 12.48
C THR A 303 20.90 -14.78 13.53
N ALA A 304 21.17 -14.27 14.74
CA ALA A 304 21.56 -15.09 15.87
C ALA A 304 20.52 -16.20 16.02
N ALA A 305 20.97 -17.45 16.16
CA ALA A 305 20.08 -18.59 16.31
C ALA A 305 19.05 -18.28 17.40
N GLN A 306 17.75 -18.31 17.03
CA GLN A 306 16.68 -18.03 17.95
C GLN A 306 16.72 -19.03 19.10
N ARG A 307 16.79 -18.54 20.34
CA ARG A 307 16.70 -19.39 21.52
C ARG A 307 15.28 -19.97 21.63
N PRO A 308 15.09 -21.17 22.16
CA PRO A 308 13.77 -21.67 22.51
C PRO A 308 13.04 -20.68 23.43
N VAL A 309 11.73 -20.54 23.24
CA VAL A 309 10.90 -19.77 24.18
C VAL A 309 10.98 -20.44 25.56
N GLY A 310 11.11 -19.63 26.61
CA GLY A 310 11.27 -20.12 27.98
C GLY A 310 10.08 -20.96 28.45
N ALA A 311 10.27 -21.77 29.48
CA ALA A 311 9.20 -22.50 30.11
C ALA A 311 8.16 -21.55 30.72
N ALA A 312 6.87 -21.96 30.74
CA ALA A 312 5.80 -21.24 31.39
C ALA A 312 6.03 -21.17 32.90
N VAL A 313 5.64 -20.05 33.51
CA VAL A 313 5.68 -19.88 34.97
C VAL A 313 4.52 -20.67 35.59
N PRO A 314 4.74 -21.39 36.72
CA PRO A 314 3.68 -22.12 37.42
C PRO A 314 2.50 -21.20 37.79
N ARG A 315 1.29 -21.71 37.56
CA ARG A 315 0.03 -20.97 37.82
C ARG A 315 -0.05 -20.45 39.25
N GLU A 316 0.32 -21.26 40.21
CA GLU A 316 0.25 -20.93 41.62
C GLU A 316 1.18 -19.76 42.03
N ALA A 317 2.28 -19.57 41.30
CA ALA A 317 3.16 -18.43 41.50
C ALA A 317 2.51 -17.14 40.97
N LEU A 318 1.84 -17.22 39.83
CA LEU A 318 1.11 -16.09 39.25
C LEU A 318 -0.09 -15.69 40.11
N GLU A 319 -0.87 -16.65 40.59
CA GLU A 319 -2.02 -16.42 41.45
C GLU A 319 -1.64 -15.83 42.80
N ARG A 320 -0.50 -16.23 43.37
CA ARG A 320 0.02 -15.62 44.60
C ARG A 320 0.39 -14.15 44.40
N GLU A 321 1.08 -13.82 43.31
CA GLU A 321 1.45 -12.42 43.02
C GLU A 321 0.20 -11.57 42.75
N LEU A 322 -0.74 -12.05 41.96
CA LEU A 322 -2.00 -11.35 41.69
C LEU A 322 -2.84 -11.18 42.97
N GLY A 323 -2.92 -12.23 43.82
CA GLY A 323 -3.60 -12.17 45.11
C GLY A 323 -2.97 -11.15 46.07
N ALA A 324 -1.62 -11.03 46.06
CA ALA A 324 -0.93 -10.05 46.86
C ALA A 324 -1.19 -8.58 46.44
N LEU A 325 -1.62 -8.34 45.20
CA LEU A 325 -2.02 -6.99 44.74
C LEU A 325 -3.38 -6.57 45.32
N GLY A 326 -4.21 -7.53 45.71
CA GLY A 326 -5.52 -7.29 46.29
C GLY A 326 -6.46 -6.47 45.40
N GLU A 327 -7.53 -5.94 46.00
CA GLU A 327 -8.50 -5.07 45.32
C GLU A 327 -7.88 -3.78 44.78
N GLY A 328 -6.84 -3.25 45.41
CA GLY A 328 -6.15 -2.02 45.00
C GLY A 328 -5.38 -2.18 43.69
N GLY A 329 -4.95 -3.39 43.35
CA GLY A 329 -4.26 -3.69 42.08
C GLY A 329 -5.22 -4.03 40.94
N ARG A 330 -6.49 -4.34 41.24
CA ARG A 330 -7.49 -4.70 40.24
C ARG A 330 -8.15 -3.46 39.63
N LEU A 331 -7.93 -3.22 38.35
CA LEU A 331 -8.47 -2.07 37.63
C LEU A 331 -9.89 -2.31 37.11
N ALA A 332 -10.17 -3.49 36.56
CA ALA A 332 -11.42 -3.79 35.92
C ALA A 332 -11.73 -5.30 35.92
N THR A 333 -13.03 -5.65 35.77
CA THR A 333 -13.50 -7.01 35.56
C THR A 333 -14.47 -7.04 34.38
N LEU A 334 -14.32 -8.03 33.50
CA LEU A 334 -15.17 -8.23 32.33
C LEU A 334 -15.45 -9.72 32.14
N GLY A 335 -16.52 -10.21 32.74
CA GLY A 335 -16.80 -11.64 32.81
C GLY A 335 -15.69 -12.39 33.55
N PRO A 336 -15.05 -13.42 32.96
CA PRO A 336 -13.93 -14.13 33.59
C PRO A 336 -12.61 -13.38 33.52
N LEU A 337 -12.55 -12.27 32.79
CA LEU A 337 -11.32 -11.49 32.62
C LEU A 337 -11.21 -10.44 33.72
N GLU A 338 -10.14 -10.51 34.50
CA GLU A 338 -9.76 -9.52 35.49
C GLU A 338 -8.53 -8.76 35.01
N VAL A 339 -8.51 -7.46 35.18
CA VAL A 339 -7.38 -6.61 34.74
C VAL A 339 -6.70 -6.03 35.96
N TYR A 340 -5.42 -6.32 36.09
CA TYR A 340 -4.57 -5.85 37.17
C TYR A 340 -3.54 -4.84 36.67
N CYS A 341 -3.07 -3.99 37.58
CA CYS A 341 -1.92 -3.12 37.36
C CYS A 341 -0.90 -3.32 38.47
N ALA A 342 0.34 -3.56 38.08
CA ALA A 342 1.42 -3.73 39.02
C ALA A 342 2.73 -3.15 38.50
N PRO A 343 3.56 -2.50 39.38
CA PRO A 343 4.94 -2.17 39.04
C PRO A 343 5.73 -3.46 38.73
N GLY A 344 6.52 -3.49 37.67
CA GLY A 344 7.25 -4.71 37.27
C GLY A 344 8.16 -5.29 38.36
N ARG A 345 8.75 -4.42 39.20
CA ARG A 345 9.57 -4.85 40.36
C ARG A 345 8.80 -5.60 41.45
N ALA A 346 7.47 -5.43 41.51
CA ALA A 346 6.63 -6.05 42.56
C ALA A 346 6.12 -7.44 42.15
N VAL A 347 6.20 -7.82 40.90
CA VAL A 347 5.60 -9.04 40.33
C VAL A 347 6.59 -9.81 39.41
N PRO A 348 7.70 -10.31 39.95
CA PRO A 348 8.78 -10.91 39.14
C PRO A 348 8.34 -12.16 38.39
N HIS A 349 7.48 -13.03 38.93
CA HIS A 349 6.98 -14.23 38.26
C HIS A 349 6.00 -13.85 37.15
N LEU A 350 5.09 -12.91 37.41
CA LEU A 350 4.16 -12.40 36.42
C LEU A 350 4.90 -11.69 35.28
N LEU A 351 5.96 -10.92 35.60
CA LEU A 351 6.79 -10.26 34.61
C LEU A 351 7.54 -11.27 33.72
N ASP A 352 8.04 -12.36 34.31
CA ASP A 352 8.69 -13.47 33.60
C ASP A 352 7.73 -14.13 32.59
N GLU A 353 6.48 -14.38 33.01
CA GLU A 353 5.44 -14.95 32.14
C GLU A 353 5.03 -13.96 31.03
N ILE A 354 4.89 -12.67 31.37
CA ILE A 354 4.65 -11.62 30.35
C ILE A 354 5.77 -11.62 29.30
N GLY A 355 7.04 -11.67 29.73
CA GLY A 355 8.18 -11.71 28.82
C GLY A 355 8.19 -12.95 27.91
N ARG A 356 7.82 -14.11 28.47
CA ARG A 356 7.67 -15.35 27.71
C ARG A 356 6.57 -15.24 26.65
N LEU A 357 5.39 -14.76 27.04
CA LEU A 357 4.22 -14.63 26.16
C LEU A 357 4.42 -13.53 25.09
N ARG A 358 5.14 -12.45 25.41
CA ARG A 358 5.55 -11.45 24.43
C ARG A 358 6.40 -12.08 23.34
N GLU A 359 7.46 -12.79 23.74
CA GLU A 359 8.36 -13.41 22.76
C GLU A 359 7.63 -14.42 21.88
N GLU A 360 6.77 -15.26 22.47
CA GLU A 360 5.92 -16.22 21.74
C GLU A 360 5.02 -15.51 20.72
N THR A 361 4.31 -14.48 21.17
CA THR A 361 3.33 -13.77 20.34
C THR A 361 4.02 -12.93 19.24
N PHE A 362 5.11 -12.26 19.56
CA PHE A 362 5.84 -11.42 18.61
C PHE A 362 6.59 -12.25 17.57
N ARG A 363 7.16 -13.40 17.94
CA ARG A 363 7.74 -14.34 16.95
C ARG A 363 6.73 -14.79 15.91
N ALA A 364 5.50 -15.05 16.32
CA ALA A 364 4.44 -15.50 15.41
C ALA A 364 4.13 -14.49 14.29
N VAL A 365 4.48 -13.21 14.50
CA VAL A 365 4.31 -12.12 13.52
C VAL A 365 5.64 -11.54 13.00
N GLY A 366 6.75 -12.24 13.23
CA GLY A 366 8.07 -11.83 12.73
C GLY A 366 8.73 -10.68 13.52
N GLU A 367 8.22 -10.34 14.70
CA GLU A 367 8.65 -9.22 15.55
C GLU A 367 9.38 -9.68 16.84
N GLY A 368 9.71 -10.95 17.00
CA GLY A 368 10.38 -11.48 18.20
C GLY A 368 11.83 -11.01 18.35
N THR A 369 12.30 -10.94 19.60
CA THR A 369 13.69 -10.57 19.94
C THR A 369 14.69 -11.69 19.71
N GLY A 370 14.22 -12.94 19.57
CA GLY A 370 15.06 -14.14 19.47
C GLY A 370 15.55 -14.67 20.83
N HIS A 371 15.21 -14.02 21.95
CA HIS A 371 15.55 -14.47 23.29
C HIS A 371 14.48 -15.43 23.86
N ALA A 372 14.78 -16.09 24.96
CA ALA A 372 13.81 -16.96 25.63
C ALA A 372 12.61 -16.18 26.21
N ARG A 373 12.79 -14.91 26.49
CA ARG A 373 11.79 -13.94 26.99
C ARG A 373 12.06 -12.55 26.40
N ASP A 374 11.03 -11.82 26.01
CA ASP A 374 11.12 -10.40 25.63
C ASP A 374 11.01 -9.54 26.90
N LEU A 375 12.14 -9.34 27.56
CA LEU A 375 12.28 -8.46 28.73
C LEU A 375 13.48 -7.54 28.52
N ASP A 376 13.30 -6.28 28.91
CA ASP A 376 14.37 -5.27 28.95
C ASP A 376 14.42 -4.58 30.33
N HIS A 377 15.41 -3.70 30.52
CA HIS A 377 15.57 -2.99 31.82
C HIS A 377 14.39 -2.05 32.13
N HIS A 378 13.64 -1.58 31.11
CA HIS A 378 12.48 -0.73 31.31
C HIS A 378 11.34 -1.48 32.01
N ASP A 379 11.23 -2.80 31.80
CA ASP A 379 10.15 -3.61 32.38
C ASP A 379 10.08 -3.51 33.91
N ARG A 380 11.20 -3.27 34.59
CA ARG A 380 11.26 -3.09 36.05
C ARG A 380 10.75 -1.73 36.51
N TRP A 381 10.79 -0.72 35.63
CA TRP A 381 10.43 0.67 35.97
C TRP A 381 9.01 1.04 35.59
N TYR A 382 8.43 0.24 34.67
CA TYR A 382 7.09 0.46 34.18
C TYR A 382 6.05 -0.30 34.99
N ASP A 383 4.82 0.20 34.94
CA ASP A 383 3.65 -0.52 35.37
C ASP A 383 3.21 -1.50 34.25
N HIS A 384 2.72 -2.68 34.65
CA HIS A 384 2.18 -3.66 33.74
C HIS A 384 0.67 -3.77 33.95
N ILE A 385 -0.11 -3.47 32.92
CA ILE A 385 -1.56 -3.65 32.87
C ILE A 385 -1.80 -5.03 32.26
N VAL A 386 -2.30 -5.97 33.06
CA VAL A 386 -2.37 -7.41 32.73
C VAL A 386 -3.81 -7.88 32.76
N ALA A 387 -4.30 -8.49 31.67
CA ALA A 387 -5.54 -9.22 31.67
C ALA A 387 -5.29 -10.68 32.05
N TRP A 388 -6.01 -11.15 33.07
CA TRP A 388 -5.98 -12.49 33.62
C TRP A 388 -7.31 -13.19 33.42
N ASP A 389 -7.31 -14.43 32.93
CA ASP A 389 -8.49 -15.27 32.89
C ASP A 389 -8.58 -16.11 34.18
N SER A 390 -9.46 -15.71 35.10
CA SER A 390 -9.61 -16.36 36.40
C SER A 390 -10.12 -17.81 36.32
N ARG A 391 -10.87 -18.16 35.27
CA ARG A 391 -11.33 -19.54 35.03
C ARG A 391 -10.23 -20.46 34.54
N ARG A 392 -9.42 -19.96 33.57
CA ARG A 392 -8.33 -20.74 33.00
C ARG A 392 -7.02 -20.63 33.78
N GLY A 393 -6.90 -19.64 34.66
CA GLY A 393 -5.70 -19.41 35.46
C GLY A 393 -4.50 -19.03 34.58
N CYS A 394 -4.67 -18.08 33.67
CA CYS A 394 -3.60 -17.70 32.76
C CYS A 394 -3.65 -16.21 32.34
N VAL A 395 -2.50 -15.67 32.00
CA VAL A 395 -2.37 -14.33 31.41
C VAL A 395 -2.96 -14.36 30.00
N VAL A 396 -3.87 -13.44 29.70
CA VAL A 396 -4.52 -13.27 28.37
C VAL A 396 -3.74 -12.30 27.49
N GLY A 397 -3.21 -11.25 28.07
CA GLY A 397 -2.46 -10.21 27.40
C GLY A 397 -2.02 -9.14 28.37
N ALA A 398 -1.15 -8.23 27.93
CA ALA A 398 -0.68 -7.14 28.76
C ALA A 398 -0.28 -5.91 27.94
N TYR A 399 -0.19 -4.77 28.64
CA TYR A 399 0.44 -3.53 28.20
C TYR A 399 1.50 -3.11 29.22
N ARG A 400 2.58 -2.49 28.72
CA ARG A 400 3.55 -1.78 29.53
C ARG A 400 3.20 -0.30 29.52
N ALA A 401 3.08 0.34 30.70
CA ALA A 401 2.66 1.72 30.86
C ALA A 401 3.61 2.49 31.78
N ALA A 402 3.88 3.75 31.48
CA ALA A 402 4.64 4.63 32.38
C ALA A 402 4.16 6.07 32.28
N ARG A 403 4.06 6.74 33.43
CA ARG A 403 3.84 8.19 33.50
C ARG A 403 5.14 8.89 33.16
N ILE A 404 5.22 9.51 31.99
CA ILE A 404 6.46 10.05 31.40
C ILE A 404 7.17 11.02 32.33
N GLU A 405 6.46 12.01 32.86
CA GLU A 405 7.02 13.03 33.73
C GLU A 405 7.64 12.41 35.01
N GLN A 406 6.96 11.44 35.59
CA GLN A 406 7.40 10.74 36.78
C GLN A 406 8.65 9.90 36.51
N LEU A 407 8.62 9.11 35.44
CA LEU A 407 9.73 8.24 35.05
C LEU A 407 10.98 9.05 34.70
N ARG A 408 10.84 10.16 33.98
CA ARG A 408 11.96 11.05 33.65
C ARG A 408 12.57 11.75 34.86
N ARG A 409 11.77 12.06 35.86
CA ARG A 409 12.28 12.63 37.14
C ARG A 409 13.08 11.62 37.95
N THR A 410 12.64 10.35 37.98
CA THR A 410 13.27 9.31 38.82
C THR A 410 14.46 8.63 38.12
N HIS A 411 14.42 8.44 36.79
CA HIS A 411 15.41 7.66 36.06
C HIS A 411 16.13 8.44 34.94
N GLY A 412 15.85 9.76 34.83
CA GLY A 412 16.54 10.64 33.89
C GLY A 412 15.85 10.76 32.50
N ARG A 413 16.46 11.60 31.64
CA ARG A 413 15.85 11.98 30.35
C ARG A 413 15.67 10.82 29.39
N ASN A 414 16.52 9.81 29.44
CA ASN A 414 16.53 8.66 28.55
C ASN A 414 15.83 7.42 29.13
N ALA A 415 15.05 7.59 30.20
CA ALA A 415 14.36 6.49 30.88
C ALA A 415 13.20 5.90 30.07
N LEU A 416 12.74 6.59 29.02
CA LEU A 416 11.63 6.15 28.18
C LEU A 416 12.10 5.11 27.15
N TYR A 417 11.33 4.04 26.98
CA TYR A 417 11.54 3.10 25.87
C TYR A 417 11.48 3.80 24.52
N LEU A 418 10.56 4.75 24.35
CA LEU A 418 10.46 5.56 23.12
C LEU A 418 11.77 6.25 22.74
N SER A 419 12.65 6.56 23.72
CA SER A 419 13.96 7.16 23.44
C SER A 419 14.93 6.21 22.72
N THR A 420 14.65 4.92 22.69
CA THR A 420 15.40 3.94 21.88
C THR A 420 15.04 4.01 20.39
N LEU A 421 13.83 4.46 20.07
CA LEU A 421 13.28 4.53 18.70
C LEU A 421 13.32 5.96 18.12
N PHE A 422 13.14 6.97 18.99
CA PHE A 422 13.04 8.38 18.58
C PHE A 422 13.94 9.28 19.43
N GLU A 423 14.45 10.31 18.81
CA GLU A 423 15.11 11.45 19.47
C GLU A 423 14.07 12.54 19.71
N PHE A 424 13.91 12.97 20.98
CA PHE A 424 13.00 14.04 21.36
C PHE A 424 13.78 15.31 21.66
N ARG A 425 13.46 16.40 20.97
CA ARG A 425 14.09 17.70 21.14
C ARG A 425 13.23 18.61 22.00
N GLU A 426 13.84 19.53 22.71
CA GLU A 426 13.07 20.57 23.40
C GLU A 426 12.38 21.51 22.39
N PRO A 427 11.12 21.93 22.60
CA PRO A 427 10.30 21.72 23.81
C PRO A 427 9.25 20.59 23.71
N PHE A 428 9.58 19.42 23.14
CA PHE A 428 8.61 18.33 22.91
C PHE A 428 7.78 17.96 24.17
N PHE A 429 8.44 17.66 25.30
CA PHE A 429 7.74 17.21 26.49
C PHE A 429 6.90 18.30 27.15
N PRO A 430 7.33 19.57 27.25
CA PRO A 430 6.45 20.66 27.62
C PRO A 430 5.21 20.79 26.74
N LEU A 431 5.35 20.68 25.43
CA LEU A 431 4.21 20.74 24.49
C LEU A 431 3.30 19.50 24.58
N LEU A 432 3.88 18.32 24.78
CA LEU A 432 3.11 17.10 24.99
C LEU A 432 2.31 17.17 26.31
N GLY A 433 2.86 17.84 27.35
CA GLY A 433 2.27 17.87 28.69
C GLY A 433 2.27 16.51 29.40
N PRO A 434 1.48 16.36 30.48
CA PRO A 434 1.40 15.11 31.22
C PRO A 434 0.87 13.97 30.35
N ALA A 435 1.69 12.93 30.15
CA ALA A 435 1.38 11.83 29.26
C ALA A 435 1.81 10.47 29.84
N ILE A 436 1.17 9.41 29.34
CA ILE A 436 1.49 8.01 29.63
C ILE A 436 2.10 7.41 28.38
N GLU A 437 3.29 6.86 28.51
CA GLU A 437 3.87 5.98 27.49
C GLU A 437 3.21 4.61 27.58
N LEU A 438 2.70 4.10 26.44
CA LEU A 438 2.19 2.75 26.29
C LEU A 438 3.04 1.98 25.28
N GLY A 439 3.32 0.72 25.57
CA GLY A 439 4.08 -0.14 24.66
C GLY A 439 3.99 -1.61 25.01
N ARG A 440 4.68 -2.42 24.21
CA ARG A 440 4.80 -3.88 24.42
C ARG A 440 3.44 -4.56 24.63
N SER A 441 2.45 -4.13 23.84
CA SER A 441 1.10 -4.71 23.92
C SER A 441 1.04 -6.05 23.22
N PHE A 442 0.43 -7.04 23.84
CA PHE A 442 0.15 -8.33 23.24
C PHE A 442 -1.16 -8.93 23.76
N VAL A 443 -1.74 -9.80 22.96
CA VAL A 443 -2.82 -10.72 23.34
C VAL A 443 -2.43 -12.10 22.83
N ARG A 444 -2.53 -13.14 23.68
CA ARG A 444 -2.23 -14.53 23.31
C ARG A 444 -3.05 -14.97 22.09
N ALA A 445 -2.48 -15.83 21.26
CA ALA A 445 -3.07 -16.25 19.98
C ALA A 445 -4.51 -16.78 20.11
N GLU A 446 -4.78 -17.60 21.12
CA GLU A 446 -6.09 -18.20 21.39
C GLU A 446 -7.17 -17.18 21.81
N TYR A 447 -6.76 -15.97 22.24
CA TYR A 447 -7.66 -14.89 22.64
C TYR A 447 -7.75 -13.76 21.59
N GLN A 448 -6.94 -13.78 20.53
CA GLN A 448 -6.91 -12.70 19.52
C GLN A 448 -8.20 -12.59 18.70
N ARG A 449 -8.95 -13.69 18.57
CA ARG A 449 -10.25 -13.70 17.87
C ARG A 449 -11.40 -13.10 18.69
N SER A 450 -11.17 -12.84 19.99
CA SER A 450 -12.15 -12.27 20.90
C SER A 450 -11.95 -10.77 21.05
N PHE A 451 -12.94 -9.98 20.68
CA PHE A 451 -12.95 -8.54 20.96
C PHE A 451 -12.90 -8.24 22.46
N THR A 452 -13.40 -9.16 23.31
CA THR A 452 -13.47 -9.00 24.77
C THR A 452 -12.10 -8.85 25.40
N SER A 453 -11.08 -9.55 24.90
CA SER A 453 -9.70 -9.51 25.44
C SER A 453 -9.07 -8.13 25.26
N LEU A 454 -9.20 -7.56 24.07
CA LEU A 454 -8.71 -6.21 23.77
C LEU A 454 -9.52 -5.17 24.55
N LEU A 455 -10.84 -5.33 24.64
CA LEU A 455 -11.71 -4.43 25.42
C LEU A 455 -11.34 -4.43 26.90
N ALA A 456 -11.04 -5.61 27.50
CA ALA A 456 -10.62 -5.71 28.89
C ALA A 456 -9.34 -4.90 29.15
N LEU A 457 -8.32 -5.07 28.32
CA LEU A 457 -7.08 -4.30 28.41
C LEU A 457 -7.32 -2.79 28.30
N TRP A 458 -8.14 -2.36 27.33
CA TRP A 458 -8.48 -0.95 27.15
C TRP A 458 -9.31 -0.37 28.31
N ARG A 459 -10.17 -1.15 28.94
CA ARG A 459 -10.83 -0.78 30.19
C ARG A 459 -9.80 -0.60 31.31
N GLY A 460 -8.84 -1.51 31.42
CA GLY A 460 -7.74 -1.35 32.35
C GLY A 460 -6.96 -0.04 32.12
N ILE A 461 -6.64 0.29 30.87
CA ILE A 461 -5.98 1.56 30.53
C ILE A 461 -6.86 2.76 30.93
N GLY A 462 -8.17 2.72 30.65
CA GLY A 462 -9.10 3.77 31.02
C GLY A 462 -9.15 4.01 32.53
N GLU A 463 -9.24 2.96 33.33
CA GLU A 463 -9.21 3.04 34.79
C GLU A 463 -7.84 3.50 35.33
N TYR A 464 -6.73 3.06 34.70
CA TYR A 464 -5.37 3.52 35.03
C TYR A 464 -5.20 5.04 34.80
N VAL A 465 -5.71 5.56 33.68
CA VAL A 465 -5.73 7.01 33.40
C VAL A 465 -6.58 7.75 34.44
N ALA A 466 -7.73 7.21 34.78
CA ALA A 466 -8.68 7.87 35.68
C ALA A 466 -8.21 7.91 37.14
N GLN A 467 -7.26 7.07 37.55
CA GLN A 467 -6.59 7.19 38.86
C GLN A 467 -5.81 8.52 39.00
N GLN A 468 -5.26 9.02 37.88
CA GLN A 468 -4.55 10.30 37.82
C GLN A 468 -4.94 11.05 36.53
N PRO A 469 -6.12 11.69 36.49
CA PRO A 469 -6.69 12.26 35.28
C PRO A 469 -5.80 13.28 34.55
N ARG A 470 -4.87 13.93 35.25
CA ARG A 470 -3.93 14.87 34.63
C ARG A 470 -3.10 14.25 33.49
N PHE A 471 -2.89 12.93 33.50
CA PHE A 471 -2.20 12.21 32.43
C PHE A 471 -3.17 11.79 31.35
N ALA A 472 -3.77 12.75 30.67
CA ALA A 472 -4.81 12.52 29.68
C ALA A 472 -4.30 12.18 28.28
N ARG A 473 -2.98 12.22 28.07
CA ARG A 473 -2.38 11.87 26.77
C ARG A 473 -1.72 10.52 26.83
N LEU A 474 -2.01 9.70 25.83
CA LEU A 474 -1.36 8.40 25.63
C LEU A 474 -0.41 8.54 24.45
N ILE A 475 0.83 8.05 24.57
CA ILE A 475 1.81 8.05 23.49
C ILE A 475 2.52 6.70 23.44
N GLY A 476 2.73 6.18 22.24
CA GLY A 476 3.42 4.91 22.06
C GLY A 476 3.65 4.54 20.61
N PRO A 477 4.56 3.59 20.32
CA PRO A 477 4.75 3.07 18.99
C PRO A 477 3.65 2.05 18.69
N VAL A 478 3.12 2.11 17.47
CA VAL A 478 2.29 1.04 16.93
C VAL A 478 3.08 0.41 15.80
N SER A 479 3.47 -0.85 15.99
CA SER A 479 4.28 -1.58 15.03
C SER A 479 3.43 -2.13 13.89
N VAL A 480 3.99 -2.10 12.69
CA VAL A 480 3.50 -2.75 11.48
C VAL A 480 4.58 -3.72 11.04
N SER A 481 4.27 -5.01 11.05
CA SER A 481 5.22 -6.07 10.74
C SER A 481 5.93 -5.86 9.40
N ALA A 482 7.18 -6.28 9.31
CA ALA A 482 7.93 -6.32 8.06
C ALA A 482 7.35 -7.30 7.02
N ASP A 483 6.43 -8.16 7.43
CA ASP A 483 5.70 -9.06 6.52
C ASP A 483 4.67 -8.35 5.64
N TYR A 484 4.24 -7.13 6.02
CA TYR A 484 3.51 -6.29 5.08
C TYR A 484 4.42 -5.92 3.91
N ASP A 485 3.90 -6.01 2.70
CA ASP A 485 4.64 -5.59 1.52
C ASP A 485 5.01 -4.09 1.57
N GLU A 486 6.00 -3.71 0.78
CA GLU A 486 6.52 -2.34 0.79
C GLU A 486 5.46 -1.32 0.36
N ALA A 487 4.58 -1.70 -0.59
CA ALA A 487 3.51 -0.84 -1.06
C ALA A 487 2.44 -0.62 0.01
N ALA A 488 2.07 -1.66 0.76
CA ALA A 488 1.12 -1.57 1.87
C ALA A 488 1.65 -0.65 2.98
N ARG A 489 2.94 -0.79 3.36
CA ARG A 489 3.58 0.09 4.34
C ARG A 489 3.67 1.53 3.85
N ALA A 490 4.02 1.74 2.57
CA ALA A 490 4.07 3.07 1.95
C ALA A 490 2.69 3.72 1.91
N LEU A 491 1.66 2.97 1.51
CA LEU A 491 0.28 3.45 1.49
C LEU A 491 -0.20 3.85 2.89
N LEU A 492 0.07 3.01 3.89
CA LEU A 492 -0.26 3.29 5.28
C LEU A 492 0.42 4.57 5.79
N VAL A 493 1.73 4.71 5.57
CA VAL A 493 2.50 5.90 5.98
C VAL A 493 1.95 7.16 5.30
N ARG A 494 1.61 7.09 4.01
CA ARG A 494 1.06 8.22 3.27
C ARG A 494 -0.33 8.60 3.78
N TYR A 495 -1.20 7.61 4.02
CA TYR A 495 -2.52 7.83 4.61
C TYR A 495 -2.41 8.53 5.97
N LEU A 496 -1.54 8.02 6.85
CA LEU A 496 -1.32 8.59 8.18
C LEU A 496 -0.76 10.01 8.11
N ARG A 497 0.18 10.27 7.21
CA ARG A 497 0.72 11.62 7.00
C ARG A 497 -0.32 12.59 6.50
N TRP A 498 -1.24 12.14 5.66
CA TRP A 498 -2.27 13.01 5.07
C TRP A 498 -3.42 13.31 6.03
N HIS A 499 -3.89 12.31 6.76
CA HIS A 499 -5.12 12.41 7.55
C HIS A 499 -4.91 12.50 9.06
N HIS A 500 -3.82 11.95 9.56
CA HIS A 500 -3.60 11.76 11.01
C HIS A 500 -2.24 12.25 11.51
N PHE A 501 -1.57 13.13 10.79
CA PHE A 501 -0.28 13.66 11.22
C PHE A 501 -0.46 14.90 12.09
N ASP A 502 0.36 15.03 13.15
CA ASP A 502 0.45 16.24 13.97
C ASP A 502 1.78 16.94 13.66
N PRO A 503 1.80 17.98 12.79
CA PRO A 503 3.04 18.64 12.40
C PRO A 503 3.68 19.45 13.53
N LEU A 504 2.88 19.89 14.53
CA LEU A 504 3.40 20.72 15.62
C LEU A 504 4.27 19.90 16.58
N LEU A 505 3.77 18.75 17.02
CA LEU A 505 4.55 17.84 17.87
C LEU A 505 5.64 17.11 17.08
N ALA A 506 5.35 16.70 15.85
CA ALA A 506 6.29 15.99 15.00
C ALA A 506 7.55 16.78 14.66
N ALA A 507 7.48 18.11 14.62
CA ALA A 507 8.65 18.98 14.40
C ALA A 507 9.78 18.76 15.43
N TRP A 508 9.44 18.26 16.62
CA TRP A 508 10.36 18.03 17.72
C TRP A 508 10.75 16.55 17.91
N VAL A 509 10.31 15.70 16.99
CA VAL A 509 10.56 14.24 17.03
C VAL A 509 11.38 13.84 15.81
N LYS A 510 12.49 13.12 16.03
CA LYS A 510 13.30 12.58 14.95
C LYS A 510 13.40 11.05 15.11
N PRO A 511 12.92 10.26 14.14
CA PRO A 511 13.15 8.81 14.14
C PRO A 511 14.64 8.51 14.08
N ARG A 512 15.12 7.52 14.85
CA ARG A 512 16.53 7.09 14.82
C ARG A 512 16.87 6.37 13.54
N THR A 513 15.94 5.54 13.04
CA THR A 513 16.03 4.84 11.76
C THR A 513 14.79 5.20 10.92
N PRO A 514 14.81 6.35 10.21
CA PRO A 514 13.63 6.82 9.50
C PRO A 514 13.14 5.82 8.44
N PHE A 515 11.83 5.62 8.36
CA PHE A 515 11.23 4.90 7.25
C PHE A 515 11.52 5.64 5.93
N ARG A 516 12.07 4.90 4.97
CA ARG A 516 12.36 5.41 3.62
C ARG A 516 11.51 4.66 2.62
N GLU A 517 10.71 5.38 1.91
CA GLU A 517 9.85 4.85 0.87
C GLU A 517 10.60 4.82 -0.47
N ALA A 518 10.37 3.77 -1.27
CA ALA A 518 10.87 3.73 -2.64
C ALA A 518 10.23 4.85 -3.47
N ARG A 519 11.06 5.55 -4.26
CA ARG A 519 10.59 6.69 -5.10
C ARG A 519 9.48 6.27 -6.07
N SER A 520 9.52 5.05 -6.56
CA SER A 520 8.50 4.48 -7.46
C SER A 520 7.10 4.42 -6.84
N LEU A 521 7.01 4.34 -5.50
CA LEU A 521 5.74 4.31 -4.77
C LEU A 521 5.15 5.71 -4.51
N ALA A 522 5.83 6.79 -4.97
CA ALA A 522 5.30 8.16 -4.85
C ALA A 522 3.89 8.30 -5.45
N VAL A 523 3.59 7.51 -6.47
CA VAL A 523 2.28 7.45 -7.13
C VAL A 523 1.14 7.07 -6.18
N LEU A 524 1.39 6.28 -5.13
CA LEU A 524 0.39 5.92 -4.12
C LEU A 524 -0.07 7.12 -3.25
N GLY A 525 0.63 8.26 -3.30
CA GLY A 525 0.25 9.45 -2.56
C GLY A 525 -1.14 9.96 -2.92
N ARG A 526 -1.49 9.95 -4.20
CA ARG A 526 -2.80 10.33 -4.68
C ARG A 526 -3.89 9.36 -4.20
N GLU A 527 -3.60 8.07 -4.25
CA GLU A 527 -4.54 7.04 -3.83
C GLU A 527 -4.77 7.11 -2.31
N ALA A 528 -3.72 7.33 -1.53
CA ALA A 528 -3.80 7.50 -0.08
C ALA A 528 -4.62 8.73 0.33
N SER A 529 -4.46 9.87 -0.36
CA SER A 529 -5.21 11.10 -0.08
C SER A 529 -6.71 10.98 -0.36
N GLY A 530 -7.10 10.11 -1.27
CA GLY A 530 -8.49 9.83 -1.62
C GLY A 530 -9.22 8.88 -0.65
N VAL A 531 -8.49 8.15 0.20
CA VAL A 531 -9.06 7.27 1.24
C VAL A 531 -9.33 8.12 2.48
N ARG A 532 -10.58 8.21 2.94
CA ARG A 532 -10.94 9.02 4.12
C ARG A 532 -11.01 8.18 5.39
N GLU A 533 -11.56 6.97 5.29
CA GLU A 533 -11.80 6.10 6.42
C GLU A 533 -10.68 5.05 6.56
N VAL A 534 -10.28 4.77 7.80
CA VAL A 534 -9.26 3.76 8.09
C VAL A 534 -9.73 2.35 7.73
N ASP A 535 -11.02 2.11 7.77
CA ASP A 535 -11.58 0.80 7.39
C ASP A 535 -11.52 0.61 5.86
N ASP A 536 -11.75 1.66 5.05
CA ASP A 536 -11.50 1.63 3.59
C ASP A 536 -10.02 1.38 3.27
N LEU A 537 -9.11 2.01 4.02
CA LEU A 537 -7.68 1.73 3.90
C LEU A 537 -7.35 0.27 4.22
N SER A 538 -7.95 -0.26 5.28
CA SER A 538 -7.78 -1.64 5.70
C SER A 538 -8.20 -2.62 4.59
N ASP A 539 -9.34 -2.36 3.94
CA ASP A 539 -9.82 -3.16 2.81
C ASP A 539 -8.86 -3.12 1.62
N VAL A 540 -8.33 -1.94 1.32
CA VAL A 540 -7.37 -1.74 0.23
C VAL A 540 -6.06 -2.49 0.51
N ILE A 541 -5.52 -2.39 1.73
CA ILE A 541 -4.30 -3.11 2.14
C ILE A 541 -4.55 -4.63 2.11
N ALA A 542 -5.67 -5.11 2.67
CA ALA A 542 -6.03 -6.53 2.65
C ALA A 542 -6.28 -7.08 1.24
N ALA A 543 -6.55 -6.19 0.28
CA ALA A 543 -6.64 -6.52 -1.14
C ALA A 543 -5.27 -6.64 -1.80
N GLY A 544 -4.18 -6.21 -1.16
CA GLY A 544 -2.80 -6.32 -1.63
C GLY A 544 -2.36 -7.77 -1.87
N ASP A 545 -1.10 -7.94 -2.28
CA ASP A 545 -0.51 -9.26 -2.53
C ASP A 545 -0.12 -10.01 -1.24
N ASP A 546 -0.57 -9.53 -0.07
CA ASP A 546 -0.36 -10.22 1.21
C ASP A 546 -1.11 -11.56 1.23
N PRO A 547 -0.40 -12.72 1.32
CA PRO A 547 -1.03 -14.04 1.37
C PRO A 547 -2.01 -14.20 2.54
N GLN A 548 -1.78 -13.48 3.64
CA GLN A 548 -2.64 -13.50 4.83
C GLN A 548 -3.80 -12.51 4.75
N ARG A 549 -3.88 -11.70 3.70
CA ARG A 549 -4.92 -10.68 3.48
C ARG A 549 -5.14 -9.77 4.69
N ARG A 550 -4.04 -9.38 5.36
CA ARG A 550 -4.07 -8.51 6.52
C ARG A 550 -4.45 -7.09 6.10
N GLY A 551 -5.45 -6.53 6.74
CA GLY A 551 -5.78 -5.11 6.60
C GLY A 551 -4.85 -4.22 7.44
N ALA A 552 -5.23 -2.97 7.64
CA ALA A 552 -4.51 -2.08 8.55
C ALA A 552 -4.48 -2.69 9.97
N PRO A 553 -3.35 -2.59 10.72
CA PRO A 553 -3.21 -3.20 12.04
C PRO A 553 -4.36 -2.81 12.98
N VAL A 554 -4.93 -3.82 13.65
CA VAL A 554 -6.11 -3.64 14.53
C VAL A 554 -5.85 -2.56 15.58
N LEU A 555 -4.68 -2.59 16.21
CA LEU A 555 -4.31 -1.65 17.24
C LEU A 555 -4.23 -0.21 16.70
N LEU A 556 -3.63 -0.01 15.53
CA LEU A 556 -3.59 1.30 14.87
C LEU A 556 -5.01 1.83 14.61
N ARG A 557 -5.90 1.00 14.08
CA ARG A 557 -7.31 1.40 13.86
C ARG A 557 -8.00 1.84 15.15
N GLN A 558 -7.73 1.17 16.27
CA GLN A 558 -8.30 1.56 17.56
C GLN A 558 -7.76 2.92 18.03
N TYR A 559 -6.46 3.17 17.93
CA TYR A 559 -5.89 4.47 18.27
C TYR A 559 -6.45 5.60 17.39
N LEU A 560 -6.61 5.36 16.08
CA LEU A 560 -7.18 6.36 15.18
C LEU A 560 -8.66 6.65 15.50
N LYS A 561 -9.45 5.66 15.90
CA LYS A 561 -10.84 5.84 16.38
C LYS A 561 -10.93 6.67 17.66
N LEU A 562 -9.88 6.68 18.48
CA LEU A 562 -9.77 7.54 19.65
C LEU A 562 -9.33 8.99 19.32
N GLY A 563 -9.12 9.30 18.04
CA GLY A 563 -8.60 10.60 17.60
C GLY A 563 -7.07 10.66 17.55
N GLY A 564 -6.41 9.50 17.48
CA GLY A 564 -4.95 9.37 17.45
C GLY A 564 -4.30 10.14 16.30
N ARG A 565 -3.16 10.75 16.59
CA ARG A 565 -2.29 11.45 15.65
C ARG A 565 -0.92 10.81 15.63
N VAL A 566 -0.25 10.84 14.47
CA VAL A 566 1.08 10.25 14.30
C VAL A 566 2.13 11.35 14.25
N LEU A 567 3.26 11.12 14.91
CA LEU A 567 4.37 12.07 15.04
C LEU A 567 5.58 11.69 14.21
N GLY A 568 5.75 10.41 13.86
CA GLY A 568 6.91 9.93 13.13
C GLY A 568 6.83 8.45 12.78
N PHE A 569 7.75 8.02 11.91
CA PHE A 569 7.83 6.68 11.37
C PHE A 569 9.26 6.18 11.48
N ASN A 570 9.49 5.13 12.24
CA ASN A 570 10.79 4.52 12.49
C ASN A 570 10.80 3.07 12.00
N ILE A 571 11.95 2.57 11.61
CA ILE A 571 12.18 1.12 11.41
C ILE A 571 12.94 0.61 12.62
N ASP A 572 12.43 -0.43 13.28
CA ASP A 572 13.12 -1.06 14.41
C ASP A 572 13.92 -2.31 13.96
N PRO A 573 15.25 -2.21 13.80
CA PRO A 573 16.07 -3.35 13.39
C PRO A 573 16.14 -4.45 14.44
N ALA A 574 15.91 -4.10 15.72
CA ALA A 574 15.93 -5.05 16.83
C ALA A 574 14.61 -5.82 16.97
N PHE A 575 13.56 -5.34 16.27
CA PHE A 575 12.21 -5.91 16.33
C PHE A 575 11.72 -6.30 14.93
N GLY A 576 12.48 -7.16 14.27
CA GLY A 576 12.12 -7.72 12.95
C GLY A 576 12.01 -6.71 11.81
N HIS A 577 12.67 -5.54 11.89
CA HIS A 577 12.51 -4.42 10.94
C HIS A 577 11.05 -3.94 10.81
N SER A 578 10.28 -4.03 11.88
CA SER A 578 8.93 -3.49 11.94
C SER A 578 8.93 -1.98 11.70
N LEU A 579 7.83 -1.46 11.15
CA LEU A 579 7.58 -0.04 11.00
C LEU A 579 6.83 0.47 12.23
N ASP A 580 7.48 1.29 13.04
CA ASP A 580 6.87 1.92 14.22
C ASP A 580 6.24 3.25 13.87
N CYS A 581 4.93 3.35 14.05
CA CYS A 581 4.16 4.58 13.95
C CYS A 581 4.05 5.20 15.34
N LEU A 582 4.83 6.25 15.64
CA LEU A 582 4.71 6.96 16.93
C LEU A 582 3.37 7.68 16.99
N THR A 583 2.47 7.16 17.79
CA THR A 583 1.08 7.62 17.88
C THR A 583 0.82 8.32 19.21
N VAL A 584 0.13 9.45 19.19
CA VAL A 584 -0.36 10.19 20.37
C VAL A 584 -1.87 10.29 20.33
N VAL A 585 -2.52 10.06 21.47
CA VAL A 585 -3.98 10.25 21.67
C VAL A 585 -4.19 11.23 22.81
N ASP A 586 -4.97 12.28 22.57
CA ASP A 586 -5.43 13.20 23.60
C ASP A 586 -6.87 12.82 24.00
N LEU A 587 -7.01 12.12 25.13
CA LEU A 587 -8.31 11.63 25.60
C LEU A 587 -9.28 12.76 25.96
N THR A 588 -8.79 13.99 26.20
CA THR A 588 -9.67 15.14 26.43
C THR A 588 -10.49 15.51 25.20
N ARG A 589 -9.97 15.19 24.02
CA ARG A 589 -10.60 15.42 22.72
C ARG A 589 -11.41 14.24 22.21
N THR A 590 -11.27 13.06 22.86
CA THR A 590 -12.02 11.86 22.43
C THR A 590 -13.50 12.00 22.88
N PRO A 591 -14.48 11.75 21.98
CA PRO A 591 -15.90 11.84 22.33
C PRO A 591 -16.32 10.90 23.47
N ASP A 592 -17.26 11.34 24.30
CA ASP A 592 -17.75 10.55 25.45
C ASP A 592 -18.35 9.20 25.03
N ALA A 593 -19.05 9.15 23.90
CA ALA A 593 -19.57 7.90 23.33
C ALA A 593 -18.48 6.86 23.01
N VAL A 594 -17.23 7.30 22.81
CA VAL A 594 -16.10 6.42 22.60
C VAL A 594 -15.44 6.06 23.92
N LEU A 595 -15.23 7.05 24.82
CA LEU A 595 -14.61 6.82 26.13
C LEU A 595 -15.45 5.93 27.04
N SER A 596 -16.78 6.03 26.99
CA SER A 596 -17.71 5.19 27.79
C SER A 596 -17.57 3.69 27.53
N ARG A 597 -16.95 3.29 26.43
CA ARG A 597 -16.60 1.88 26.17
C ARG A 597 -15.45 1.39 27.07
N TYR A 598 -14.57 2.32 27.49
CA TYR A 598 -13.30 2.04 28.15
C TYR A 598 -13.24 2.56 29.59
N MET A 599 -14.11 3.47 29.98
CA MET A 599 -14.23 4.01 31.34
C MET A 599 -15.64 3.76 31.84
N ARG A 600 -15.77 3.42 33.15
CA ARG A 600 -17.07 3.39 33.81
C ARG A 600 -17.64 4.80 33.88
N GLU A 601 -18.95 4.93 34.00
CA GLU A 601 -19.63 6.23 34.02
C GLU A 601 -19.06 7.19 35.08
N GLU A 602 -18.90 6.71 36.30
CA GLU A 602 -18.32 7.50 37.39
C GLU A 602 -16.87 7.92 37.12
N THR A 603 -16.10 7.02 36.47
CA THR A 603 -14.69 7.24 36.14
C THR A 603 -14.58 8.27 35.02
N LEU A 604 -15.45 8.19 34.02
CA LEU A 604 -15.53 9.16 32.94
C LEU A 604 -15.95 10.54 33.45
N ALA A 605 -16.94 10.58 34.34
CA ALA A 605 -17.39 11.85 34.96
C ALA A 605 -16.26 12.54 35.73
N ARG A 606 -15.48 11.79 36.54
CA ARG A 606 -14.29 12.32 37.26
C ARG A 606 -13.21 12.80 36.27
N PHE A 607 -12.94 12.03 35.23
CA PHE A 607 -11.98 12.41 34.20
C PHE A 607 -12.39 13.74 33.54
N ARG A 608 -13.64 13.88 33.14
CA ARG A 608 -14.15 15.11 32.51
C ARG A 608 -14.16 16.28 33.48
N ALA A 609 -14.53 16.07 34.75
CA ALA A 609 -14.52 17.12 35.77
C ALA A 609 -13.11 17.71 36.01
N ALA A 610 -12.08 16.84 35.96
CA ALA A 610 -10.69 17.27 36.09
C ALA A 610 -10.20 18.16 34.93
N HIS A 611 -10.84 18.05 33.73
CA HIS A 611 -10.46 18.78 32.52
C HIS A 611 -11.44 19.91 32.12
N ARG A 612 -12.55 20.12 32.85
CA ARG A 612 -13.47 21.24 32.63
C ARG A 612 -13.02 22.56 33.29
N ARG A 613 -11.96 22.51 34.10
CA ARG A 613 -11.47 23.67 34.90
C ARG A 613 -10.24 24.35 34.25
N GLY A 614 -10.02 24.15 32.94
CA GLY A 614 -8.93 24.78 32.20
C GLY A 614 -9.41 25.65 31.05
#